data_2cda35a6eb1db0a952639f005f3dd406
#
_entry.id   2cda35a6eb1db0a952639f005f3dd406
#
_cell.length_a   1.000
_cell.length_b   1.000
_cell.length_c   1.000
_cell.angle_alpha   90.00
_cell.angle_beta   90.00
_cell.angle_gamma   90.00
#
_symmetry.space_group_name_H-M   'P 1'
#
loop_
_entity.id
_entity.type
_entity.pdbx_description
1 polymer ?
#
loop_
_entity_poly.entity_id
_entity_poly.type
_entity_poly.pdbx_seq_one_letter_code
_entity_poly.pdbx_strand_id
1 'polypeptide(L)'
;MAESWKNRLVSQSDLMTLHEKLKDGGKKIVFTAGSWDLLHVGQCRYLAESKSYGDILVVGVSSNDAIRKVKGPNKPILDEKIRAEMLTYLRSVDFVTILPEPSCQPSLGLLRPDIYITVKEDWAADYKNSKEYKTVVKYGGEVVVVDRQSTALSTTRIVQRAIGGELGSIFKDFMELRKDPLKER
;
A
#
# COMPACT_ATOMS: atom_id res chain seq x y z
N MET A 1 -20.29 17.61 -2.02
CA MET A 1 -19.66 16.28 -2.22
C MET A 1 -18.12 16.28 -2.18
N ALA A 2 -17.46 17.41 -2.04
CA ALA A 2 -16.01 17.52 -2.24
C ALA A 2 -15.09 16.96 -1.13
N GLU A 3 -15.58 16.56 0.04
CA GLU A 3 -14.71 16.14 1.16
C GLU A 3 -15.14 14.86 1.88
N SER A 4 -16.04 14.06 1.30
CA SER A 4 -16.50 12.81 1.92
C SER A 4 -15.38 11.78 2.16
N TRP A 5 -14.29 11.87 1.43
CA TRP A 5 -13.12 11.03 1.59
C TRP A 5 -12.40 11.23 2.93
N LYS A 6 -12.45 12.45 3.50
CA LYS A 6 -11.84 12.74 4.81
C LYS A 6 -12.46 11.90 5.93
N ASN A 7 -13.74 11.57 5.83
CA ASN A 7 -14.43 10.72 6.80
C ASN A 7 -13.95 9.27 6.80
N ARG A 8 -13.18 8.88 5.78
CA ARG A 8 -12.55 7.56 5.67
C ARG A 8 -11.10 7.55 6.16
N LEU A 9 -10.51 8.72 6.41
CA LEU A 9 -9.18 8.82 7.01
C LEU A 9 -9.31 8.75 8.53
N VAL A 10 -8.62 7.81 9.13
CA VAL A 10 -8.61 7.58 10.58
C VAL A 10 -7.20 7.77 11.09
N SER A 11 -7.04 8.59 12.13
CA SER A 11 -5.75 8.75 12.79
C SER A 11 -5.36 7.48 13.55
N GLN A 12 -4.07 7.31 13.84
CA GLN A 12 -3.62 6.20 14.68
C GLN A 12 -4.26 6.21 16.07
N SER A 13 -4.45 7.39 16.65
CA SER A 13 -5.10 7.55 17.96
C SER A 13 -6.55 7.08 17.97
N ASP A 14 -7.23 7.15 16.83
CA ASP A 14 -8.66 6.84 16.72
C ASP A 14 -8.94 5.39 16.33
N LEU A 15 -7.89 4.59 16.07
CA LEU A 15 -8.06 3.19 15.65
C LEU A 15 -8.76 2.32 16.70
N MET A 16 -8.51 2.59 17.98
CA MET A 16 -9.18 1.87 19.07
C MET A 16 -10.66 2.23 19.16
N THR A 17 -11.01 3.50 19.06
CA THR A 17 -12.39 3.98 19.00
C THR A 17 -13.13 3.43 17.77
N LEU A 18 -12.44 3.37 16.62
CA LEU A 18 -12.98 2.74 15.41
C LEU A 18 -13.28 1.26 15.65
N HIS A 19 -12.34 0.53 16.29
CA HIS A 19 -12.53 -0.88 16.64
C HIS A 19 -13.81 -1.06 17.47
N GLU A 20 -13.95 -0.33 18.59
CA GLU A 20 -15.09 -0.42 19.49
C GLU A 20 -16.40 -0.19 18.73
N LYS A 21 -16.50 0.91 17.98
CA LYS A 21 -17.68 1.24 17.18
C LYS A 21 -18.04 0.15 16.16
N LEU A 22 -17.07 -0.46 15.50
CA LEU A 22 -17.30 -1.49 14.50
C LEU A 22 -17.72 -2.81 15.16
N LYS A 23 -17.14 -3.16 16.30
CA LYS A 23 -17.46 -4.38 17.06
C LYS A 23 -18.83 -4.30 17.70
N ASP A 24 -19.23 -3.16 18.24
CA ASP A 24 -20.59 -2.92 18.73
C ASP A 24 -21.63 -3.12 17.60
N GLY A 25 -21.26 -2.77 16.37
CA GLY A 25 -22.06 -3.04 15.17
C GLY A 25 -21.96 -4.47 14.62
N GLY A 26 -21.26 -5.39 15.30
CA GLY A 26 -21.09 -6.79 14.88
C GLY A 26 -20.27 -6.96 13.60
N LYS A 27 -19.42 -5.99 13.22
CA LYS A 27 -18.67 -6.01 11.97
C LYS A 27 -17.38 -6.82 12.08
N LYS A 28 -17.09 -7.61 11.04
CA LYS A 28 -15.84 -8.31 10.86
C LYS A 28 -14.82 -7.39 10.20
N ILE A 29 -13.74 -7.09 10.91
CA ILE A 29 -12.71 -6.12 10.50
C ILE A 29 -11.56 -6.84 9.82
N VAL A 30 -11.22 -6.40 8.61
CA VAL A 30 -10.03 -6.83 7.85
C VAL A 30 -9.04 -5.68 7.82
N PHE A 31 -7.77 -5.98 8.01
CA PHE A 31 -6.67 -5.00 7.89
C PHE A 31 -5.61 -5.48 6.93
N THR A 32 -5.06 -4.58 6.16
CA THR A 32 -3.84 -4.79 5.36
C THR A 32 -2.99 -3.54 5.38
N ALA A 33 -1.69 -3.68 5.12
CA ALA A 33 -0.74 -2.56 5.12
C ALA A 33 0.19 -2.61 3.91
N GLY A 34 0.64 -1.45 3.47
CA GLY A 34 1.57 -1.35 2.35
C GLY A 34 2.01 0.07 2.02
N SER A 35 2.89 0.20 1.04
CA SER A 35 3.33 1.50 0.53
C SER A 35 2.28 2.18 -0.33
N TRP A 36 1.56 1.42 -1.14
CA TRP A 36 0.52 1.85 -2.09
C TRP A 36 0.98 2.97 -3.05
N ASP A 37 2.25 2.94 -3.42
CA ASP A 37 2.87 3.93 -4.29
C ASP A 37 2.55 3.60 -5.75
N LEU A 38 2.13 4.61 -6.54
CA LEU A 38 1.63 4.45 -7.92
C LEU A 38 0.64 3.28 -8.04
N LEU A 39 -0.54 3.49 -7.50
CA LEU A 39 -1.61 2.48 -7.47
C LEU A 39 -1.87 1.89 -8.86
N HIS A 40 -1.88 0.55 -8.94
CA HIS A 40 -2.10 -0.20 -10.18
C HIS A 40 -3.13 -1.32 -9.97
N VAL A 41 -3.64 -1.88 -11.07
CA VAL A 41 -4.72 -2.88 -11.05
C VAL A 41 -4.44 -4.09 -10.16
N GLY A 42 -3.18 -4.53 -10.04
CA GLY A 42 -2.81 -5.63 -9.15
C GLY A 42 -3.09 -5.31 -7.68
N GLN A 43 -2.79 -4.08 -7.26
CA GLN A 43 -3.11 -3.61 -5.91
C GLN A 43 -4.63 -3.46 -5.71
N CYS A 44 -5.36 -2.95 -6.71
CA CYS A 44 -6.81 -2.85 -6.64
C CYS A 44 -7.49 -4.23 -6.50
N ARG A 45 -7.00 -5.24 -7.25
CA ARG A 45 -7.50 -6.63 -7.13
C ARG A 45 -7.21 -7.22 -5.75
N TYR A 46 -5.99 -7.02 -5.24
CA TYR A 46 -5.62 -7.45 -3.90
C TYR A 46 -6.53 -6.82 -2.82
N LEU A 47 -6.82 -5.52 -2.91
CA LEU A 47 -7.72 -4.84 -1.98
C LEU A 47 -9.18 -5.32 -2.11
N ALA A 48 -9.63 -5.62 -3.33
CA ALA A 48 -10.95 -6.20 -3.55
C ALA A 48 -11.06 -7.61 -2.95
N GLU A 49 -10.04 -8.45 -3.13
CA GLU A 49 -9.93 -9.75 -2.48
C GLU A 49 -9.89 -9.61 -0.96
N SER A 50 -9.03 -8.72 -0.43
CA SER A 50 -8.95 -8.47 1.01
C SER A 50 -10.31 -8.08 1.62
N LYS A 51 -11.09 -7.24 0.92
CA LYS A 51 -12.44 -6.85 1.34
C LYS A 51 -13.39 -8.05 1.44
N SER A 52 -13.24 -9.08 0.63
CA SER A 52 -14.13 -10.25 0.64
C SER A 52 -14.02 -11.13 1.89
N TYR A 53 -12.99 -10.93 2.71
CA TYR A 53 -12.77 -11.66 3.96
C TYR A 53 -13.56 -11.12 5.16
N GLY A 54 -14.17 -9.93 5.04
CA GLY A 54 -14.97 -9.33 6.11
C GLY A 54 -15.86 -8.16 5.68
N ASP A 55 -16.49 -7.55 6.66
CA ASP A 55 -17.45 -6.46 6.42
C ASP A 55 -16.75 -5.11 6.18
N ILE A 56 -15.62 -4.89 6.83
CA ILE A 56 -14.89 -3.61 6.82
C ILE A 56 -13.43 -3.87 6.49
N LEU A 57 -12.93 -3.19 5.45
CA LEU A 57 -11.50 -3.18 5.12
C LEU A 57 -10.87 -1.86 5.56
N VAL A 58 -9.92 -1.95 6.47
CA VAL A 58 -9.05 -0.84 6.89
C VAL A 58 -7.68 -1.03 6.25
N VAL A 59 -7.18 0.00 5.57
CA VAL A 59 -5.90 -0.06 4.86
C VAL A 59 -4.88 0.85 5.52
N GLY A 60 -3.76 0.28 5.95
CA GLY A 60 -2.59 1.00 6.45
C GLY A 60 -1.69 1.46 5.31
N VAL A 61 -1.39 2.77 5.28
CA VAL A 61 -0.47 3.40 4.32
C VAL A 61 0.84 3.73 5.02
N SER A 62 1.94 3.10 4.65
CA SER A 62 3.25 3.44 5.22
C SER A 62 3.58 4.92 4.96
N SER A 63 4.02 5.64 6.00
CA SER A 63 4.45 7.03 5.87
C SER A 63 5.67 7.16 4.93
N ASN A 64 5.93 8.36 4.45
CA ASN A 64 7.10 8.62 3.62
C ASN A 64 8.39 8.22 4.34
N ASP A 65 8.49 8.55 5.62
CA ASP A 65 9.67 8.23 6.43
C ASP A 65 9.80 6.73 6.69
N ALA A 66 8.70 6.03 6.96
CA ALA A 66 8.71 4.58 7.09
C ALA A 66 9.20 3.89 5.80
N ILE A 67 8.75 4.38 4.64
CA ILE A 67 9.19 3.84 3.34
C ILE A 67 10.67 4.15 3.08
N ARG A 68 11.12 5.37 3.34
CA ARG A 68 12.54 5.76 3.15
C ARG A 68 13.49 4.91 3.98
N LYS A 69 13.12 4.61 5.21
CA LYS A 69 13.91 3.73 6.11
C LYS A 69 14.12 2.33 5.52
N VAL A 70 13.13 1.81 4.77
CA VAL A 70 13.16 0.43 4.25
C VAL A 70 13.61 0.35 2.78
N LYS A 71 13.18 1.32 1.94
CA LYS A 71 13.36 1.28 0.47
C LYS A 71 14.33 2.32 -0.07
N GLY A 72 14.91 3.14 0.81
CA GLY A 72 15.88 4.18 0.45
C GLY A 72 15.26 5.54 0.13
N PRO A 73 16.10 6.59 -0.03
CA PRO A 73 15.68 7.99 -0.06
C PRO A 73 14.83 8.37 -1.27
N ASN A 74 14.92 7.62 -2.37
CA ASN A 74 14.20 7.90 -3.62
C ASN A 74 12.76 7.31 -3.62
N LYS A 75 12.28 6.81 -2.48
CA LYS A 75 10.92 6.29 -2.30
C LYS A 75 10.25 6.95 -1.09
N PRO A 76 8.93 7.09 -1.12
CA PRO A 76 8.01 6.80 -2.22
C PRO A 76 8.05 7.91 -3.29
N ILE A 77 7.34 7.69 -4.42
CA ILE A 77 7.15 8.69 -5.49
C ILE A 77 6.05 9.67 -5.10
N LEU A 78 4.93 9.15 -4.58
CA LEU A 78 3.80 9.96 -4.14
C LEU A 78 3.83 10.17 -2.63
N ASP A 79 3.46 11.39 -2.21
CA ASP A 79 3.30 11.73 -0.80
C ASP A 79 2.26 10.83 -0.11
N GLU A 80 2.46 10.56 1.19
CA GLU A 80 1.59 9.67 1.97
C GLU A 80 0.13 10.12 2.00
N LYS A 81 -0.14 11.44 2.02
CA LYS A 81 -1.50 11.97 2.02
C LYS A 81 -2.19 11.71 0.69
N ILE A 82 -1.48 11.87 -0.43
CA ILE A 82 -1.98 11.56 -1.77
C ILE A 82 -2.29 10.07 -1.88
N ARG A 83 -1.37 9.20 -1.41
CA ARG A 83 -1.57 7.74 -1.45
C ARG A 83 -2.76 7.32 -0.59
N ALA A 84 -2.90 7.90 0.60
CA ALA A 84 -4.02 7.65 1.48
C ALA A 84 -5.36 8.12 0.87
N GLU A 85 -5.40 9.33 0.31
CA GLU A 85 -6.58 9.86 -0.36
C GLU A 85 -7.01 8.99 -1.54
N MET A 86 -6.08 8.59 -2.43
CA MET A 86 -6.39 7.72 -3.57
C MET A 86 -7.09 6.43 -3.15
N LEU A 87 -6.67 5.82 -2.05
CA LEU A 87 -7.28 4.60 -1.53
C LEU A 87 -8.72 4.81 -1.07
N THR A 88 -9.07 5.98 -0.55
CA THR A 88 -10.44 6.26 -0.11
C THR A 88 -11.45 6.28 -1.25
N TYR A 89 -11.03 6.46 -2.50
CA TYR A 89 -11.90 6.41 -3.67
C TYR A 89 -12.18 4.98 -4.16
N LEU A 90 -11.48 3.98 -3.63
CA LEU A 90 -11.74 2.59 -3.99
C LEU A 90 -12.97 2.04 -3.27
N ARG A 91 -13.83 1.34 -4.01
CA ARG A 91 -15.05 0.72 -3.44
C ARG A 91 -14.76 -0.31 -2.36
N SER A 92 -13.63 -1.01 -2.47
CA SER A 92 -13.23 -2.06 -1.55
C SER A 92 -12.63 -1.55 -0.25
N VAL A 93 -12.32 -0.26 -0.14
CA VAL A 93 -11.68 0.33 1.04
C VAL A 93 -12.68 1.12 1.83
N ASP A 94 -12.85 0.80 3.11
CA ASP A 94 -13.78 1.52 3.99
C ASP A 94 -13.05 2.62 4.77
N PHE A 95 -11.87 2.31 5.33
CA PHE A 95 -11.07 3.26 6.08
C PHE A 95 -9.59 3.15 5.72
N VAL A 96 -8.87 4.26 5.89
CA VAL A 96 -7.43 4.36 5.64
C VAL A 96 -6.76 5.00 6.84
N THR A 97 -5.59 4.48 7.24
CA THR A 97 -4.77 5.09 8.29
C THR A 97 -3.31 5.19 7.82
N ILE A 98 -2.61 6.27 8.21
CA ILE A 98 -1.19 6.42 7.91
C ILE A 98 -0.36 5.78 9.03
N LEU A 99 0.60 4.95 8.64
CA LEU A 99 1.49 4.20 9.53
C LEU A 99 2.82 4.97 9.68
N PRO A 100 3.11 5.55 10.84
CA PRO A 100 4.35 6.31 11.05
C PRO A 100 5.60 5.42 11.11
N GLU A 101 5.43 4.15 11.50
CA GLU A 101 6.50 3.19 11.67
C GLU A 101 6.59 2.21 10.47
N PRO A 102 7.80 1.65 10.19
CA PRO A 102 7.95 0.61 9.16
C PRO A 102 7.10 -0.64 9.41
N SER A 103 6.89 -1.00 10.67
CA SER A 103 6.02 -2.10 11.10
C SER A 103 4.60 -1.61 11.33
N CYS A 104 3.59 -2.34 10.88
CA CYS A 104 2.19 -2.07 11.18
C CYS A 104 1.74 -2.64 12.55
N GLN A 105 2.66 -3.25 13.28
CA GLN A 105 2.36 -3.89 14.57
C GLN A 105 1.65 -2.97 15.57
N PRO A 106 2.01 -1.67 15.74
CA PRO A 106 1.27 -0.79 16.65
C PRO A 106 -0.19 -0.61 16.24
N SER A 107 -0.46 -0.44 14.94
CA SER A 107 -1.83 -0.30 14.42
C SER A 107 -2.65 -1.57 14.58
N LEU A 108 -2.03 -2.75 14.41
CA LEU A 108 -2.66 -4.05 14.68
C LEU A 108 -3.06 -4.17 16.15
N GLY A 109 -2.23 -3.69 17.07
CA GLY A 109 -2.52 -3.68 18.51
C GLY A 109 -3.70 -2.78 18.91
N LEU A 110 -3.86 -1.64 18.22
CA LEU A 110 -4.93 -0.67 18.45
C LEU A 110 -6.24 -1.10 17.78
N LEU A 111 -6.19 -1.41 16.49
CA LEU A 111 -7.38 -1.76 15.69
C LEU A 111 -7.90 -3.17 16.01
N ARG A 112 -7.05 -4.11 16.41
CA ARG A 112 -7.38 -5.53 16.66
C ARG A 112 -8.30 -6.11 15.58
N PRO A 113 -7.91 -6.13 14.30
CA PRO A 113 -8.74 -6.67 13.24
C PRO A 113 -8.97 -8.17 13.45
N ASP A 114 -10.12 -8.68 13.00
CA ASP A 114 -10.39 -10.12 13.00
C ASP A 114 -9.44 -10.85 12.06
N ILE A 115 -9.12 -10.20 10.92
CA ILE A 115 -8.21 -10.74 9.91
C ILE A 115 -7.16 -9.70 9.54
N TYR A 116 -5.89 -10.10 9.59
CA TYR A 116 -4.78 -9.38 8.96
C TYR A 116 -4.38 -10.10 7.68
N ILE A 117 -4.47 -9.42 6.53
CA ILE A 117 -4.10 -9.97 5.24
C ILE A 117 -2.76 -9.39 4.79
N THR A 118 -1.91 -10.26 4.27
CA THR A 118 -0.61 -9.91 3.68
C THR A 118 -0.31 -10.76 2.47
N VAL A 119 0.69 -10.39 1.67
CA VAL A 119 1.13 -11.16 0.51
C VAL A 119 2.35 -12.01 0.87
N LYS A 120 2.40 -13.21 0.27
CA LYS A 120 3.43 -14.21 0.53
C LYS A 120 4.85 -13.68 0.28
N GLU A 121 5.02 -12.89 -0.77
CA GLU A 121 6.32 -12.36 -1.18
C GLU A 121 6.88 -11.28 -0.24
N ASP A 122 6.02 -10.67 0.56
CA ASP A 122 6.43 -9.63 1.52
C ASP A 122 6.83 -10.24 2.88
N TRP A 123 6.66 -11.57 3.05
CA TRP A 123 6.92 -12.28 4.28
C TRP A 123 7.98 -13.38 4.11
N ALA A 124 8.90 -13.45 5.06
CA ALA A 124 9.87 -14.53 5.12
C ALA A 124 9.20 -15.88 5.39
N ALA A 125 9.89 -16.98 5.11
CA ALA A 125 9.37 -18.34 5.33
C ALA A 125 8.92 -18.59 6.78
N ASP A 126 9.49 -17.85 7.75
CA ASP A 126 9.16 -17.97 9.18
C ASP A 126 8.26 -16.82 9.68
N TYR A 127 7.37 -16.31 8.85
CA TYR A 127 6.48 -15.17 9.16
C TYR A 127 5.74 -15.29 10.50
N LYS A 128 5.54 -16.50 11.01
CA LYS A 128 4.96 -16.76 12.33
C LYS A 128 5.80 -16.20 13.48
N ASN A 129 7.07 -15.93 13.24
CA ASN A 129 7.95 -15.27 14.19
C ASN A 129 7.91 -13.75 14.15
N SER A 130 7.23 -13.15 13.15
CA SER A 130 7.09 -11.70 13.04
C SER A 130 6.32 -11.09 14.21
N LYS A 131 6.58 -9.81 14.47
CA LYS A 131 5.88 -9.04 15.51
C LYS A 131 4.40 -8.90 15.18
N GLU A 132 4.08 -8.72 13.90
CA GLU A 132 2.73 -8.59 13.38
C GLU A 132 1.92 -9.86 13.64
N TYR A 133 2.44 -11.03 13.25
CA TYR A 133 1.78 -12.32 13.49
C TYR A 133 1.52 -12.55 14.98
N LYS A 134 2.54 -12.39 15.82
CA LYS A 134 2.43 -12.59 17.28
C LYS A 134 1.39 -11.63 17.90
N THR A 135 1.33 -10.40 17.40
CA THR A 135 0.34 -9.43 17.88
C THR A 135 -1.07 -9.84 17.51
N VAL A 136 -1.30 -10.26 16.25
CA VAL A 136 -2.62 -10.68 15.78
C VAL A 136 -3.12 -11.91 16.55
N VAL A 137 -2.30 -12.93 16.67
CA VAL A 137 -2.67 -14.17 17.39
C VAL A 137 -2.93 -13.90 18.88
N LYS A 138 -2.20 -12.98 19.50
CA LYS A 138 -2.35 -12.66 20.93
C LYS A 138 -3.77 -12.18 21.30
N TYR A 139 -4.46 -11.46 20.42
CA TYR A 139 -5.84 -11.02 20.67
C TYR A 139 -6.90 -11.92 20.00
N GLY A 140 -6.50 -13.06 19.41
CA GLY A 140 -7.41 -14.04 18.80
C GLY A 140 -7.77 -13.75 17.34
N GLY A 141 -7.04 -12.85 16.66
CA GLY A 141 -7.20 -12.61 15.22
C GLY A 141 -6.52 -13.68 14.36
N GLU A 142 -6.84 -13.67 13.08
CA GLU A 142 -6.29 -14.56 12.05
C GLU A 142 -5.35 -13.80 11.12
N VAL A 143 -4.26 -14.46 10.70
CA VAL A 143 -3.37 -13.96 9.64
C VAL A 143 -3.57 -14.78 8.38
N VAL A 144 -4.01 -14.12 7.32
CA VAL A 144 -4.23 -14.72 6.00
C VAL A 144 -3.12 -14.26 5.06
N VAL A 145 -2.44 -15.22 4.44
CA VAL A 145 -1.38 -14.97 3.47
C VAL A 145 -1.90 -15.34 2.08
N VAL A 146 -1.98 -14.36 1.20
CA VAL A 146 -2.48 -14.53 -0.17
C VAL A 146 -1.36 -14.37 -1.19
N ASP A 147 -1.57 -14.90 -2.39
CA ASP A 147 -0.64 -14.71 -3.49
C ASP A 147 -0.77 -13.30 -4.08
N ARG A 148 0.32 -12.81 -4.65
CA ARG A 148 0.34 -11.50 -5.33
C ARG A 148 -0.56 -11.53 -6.56
N GLN A 149 -1.55 -10.64 -6.62
CA GLN A 149 -2.55 -10.57 -7.68
C GLN A 149 -2.04 -10.14 -9.07
N SER A 150 -0.79 -9.72 -9.17
CA SER A 150 -0.12 -9.45 -10.45
C SER A 150 1.39 -9.56 -10.29
N THR A 151 1.98 -10.52 -10.95
CA THR A 151 3.46 -10.65 -11.06
C THR A 151 4.05 -9.76 -12.14
N ALA A 152 3.22 -9.33 -13.11
CA ALA A 152 3.64 -8.53 -14.27
C ALA A 152 3.74 -7.03 -13.97
N LEU A 153 2.99 -6.52 -12.96
CA LEU A 153 2.91 -5.11 -12.61
C LEU A 153 3.47 -4.85 -11.21
N SER A 154 4.36 -3.88 -11.12
CA SER A 154 4.79 -3.27 -9.85
C SER A 154 5.12 -1.81 -10.09
N THR A 155 5.05 -0.97 -9.05
CA THR A 155 5.50 0.43 -9.11
C THR A 155 6.88 0.57 -9.74
N THR A 156 7.83 -0.27 -9.36
CA THR A 156 9.19 -0.26 -9.91
C THR A 156 9.21 -0.53 -11.42
N ARG A 157 8.46 -1.53 -11.89
CA ARG A 157 8.38 -1.83 -13.34
C ARG A 157 7.69 -0.74 -14.14
N ILE A 158 6.66 -0.10 -13.57
CA ILE A 158 5.97 1.04 -14.22
C ILE A 158 6.97 2.18 -14.41
N VAL A 159 7.70 2.55 -13.36
CA VAL A 159 8.72 3.61 -13.42
C VAL A 159 9.85 3.28 -14.39
N GLN A 160 10.39 2.06 -14.32
CA GLN A 160 11.44 1.61 -15.25
C GLN A 160 10.99 1.67 -16.71
N ARG A 161 9.74 1.33 -16.98
CA ARG A 161 9.16 1.36 -18.31
C ARG A 161 8.96 2.78 -18.84
N ALA A 162 8.48 3.69 -17.97
CA ALA A 162 8.33 5.11 -18.30
C ALA A 162 9.70 5.76 -18.60
N ILE A 163 10.67 5.61 -17.70
CA ILE A 163 12.01 6.17 -17.86
C ILE A 163 12.73 5.53 -19.08
N GLY A 164 12.63 4.21 -19.26
CA GLY A 164 13.25 3.51 -20.38
C GLY A 164 12.71 3.94 -21.74
N GLY A 165 11.41 4.27 -21.83
CA GLY A 165 10.79 4.83 -23.02
C GLY A 165 11.30 6.24 -23.34
N GLU A 166 11.32 7.14 -22.36
CA GLU A 166 11.82 8.51 -22.54
C GLU A 166 13.32 8.57 -22.83
N LEU A 167 14.14 7.85 -22.06
CA LEU A 167 15.58 7.80 -22.30
C LEU A 167 15.91 7.19 -23.67
N GLY A 168 15.15 6.19 -24.10
CA GLY A 168 15.30 5.61 -25.46
C GLY A 168 14.99 6.63 -26.55
N SER A 169 13.96 7.47 -26.39
CA SER A 169 13.63 8.56 -27.31
C SER A 169 14.72 9.63 -27.32
N ILE A 170 15.08 10.15 -26.14
CA ILE A 170 16.14 11.16 -26.01
C ILE A 170 17.48 10.67 -26.60
N PHE A 171 17.82 9.42 -26.34
CA PHE A 171 19.05 8.83 -26.89
C PHE A 171 18.99 8.71 -28.41
N LYS A 172 17.84 8.33 -28.97
CA LYS A 172 17.63 8.27 -30.43
C LYS A 172 17.77 9.64 -31.04
N ASP A 173 17.10 10.65 -30.47
CA ASP A 173 17.18 12.05 -30.94
C ASP A 173 18.61 12.60 -30.85
N PHE A 174 19.34 12.30 -29.78
CA PHE A 174 20.75 12.65 -29.63
C PHE A 174 21.63 11.97 -30.67
N MET A 175 21.37 10.69 -30.97
CA MET A 175 22.14 9.99 -32.02
C MET A 175 21.79 10.49 -33.42
N GLU A 176 20.57 10.91 -33.68
CA GLU A 176 20.17 11.53 -34.94
C GLU A 176 20.84 12.89 -35.13
N LEU A 177 20.87 13.73 -34.09
CA LEU A 177 21.60 15.01 -34.07
C LEU A 177 23.12 14.82 -34.31
N ARG A 178 23.70 13.72 -33.85
CA ARG A 178 25.11 13.39 -34.09
C ARG A 178 25.40 12.85 -35.48
N LYS A 179 24.40 12.36 -36.21
CA LYS A 179 24.59 11.86 -37.56
C LYS A 179 24.74 12.97 -38.60
N ASP A 180 24.51 14.21 -38.25
CA ASP A 180 24.66 15.34 -39.16
C ASP A 180 25.52 16.51 -38.63
N PRO A 181 26.82 16.30 -38.27
CA PRO A 181 27.70 17.41 -37.99
C PRO A 181 28.57 17.86 -39.18
N LEU A 182 28.47 17.29 -40.36
CA LEU A 182 29.42 17.57 -41.44
C LEU A 182 28.81 17.48 -42.84
N LYS A 183 27.58 17.91 -43.03
CA LYS A 183 27.06 18.19 -44.38
C LYS A 183 27.01 19.68 -44.70
N GLU A 184 27.81 20.45 -44.02
CA GLU A 184 28.04 21.83 -44.42
C GLU A 184 29.55 22.09 -44.44
N ARG A 185 30.16 21.80 -45.58
CA ARG A 185 31.20 22.62 -46.25
C ARG A 185 31.62 22.02 -47.57
#